data_66df9bbc29f7312ea1421b0f86b0bda2
#
_entry.id   66df9bbc29f7312ea1421b0f86b0bda2
#
_cell.length_a   1.000
_cell.length_b   1.000
_cell.length_c   1.000
_cell.angle_alpha   90.00
_cell.angle_beta   90.00
_cell.angle_gamma   90.00
#
_symmetry.space_group_name_H-M   'P 1'
#
loop_
_entity.id
_entity.type
_entity.pdbx_description
1 polymer ?
#
loop_
_entity_poly.entity_id
_entity_poly.type
_entity_poly.pdbx_seq_one_letter_code
_entity_poly.pdbx_strand_id
1 'polypeptide(L)'
;MLTEVQLERYAEVLWWGLTTARRNRFRKKEIVLVRFHAGAVRLAEILHRRLIQAGIHPVLRLAGTPDMERCFYRFAAAWQLDFIPPGEEQLTQRLNGGIYLHAPESLTHLKEAAPGKIARTALSQKPLRAILERREACGEYGWTLAVLPTPELARRAGLSLAEYSGQVAAACFLNSAAPVARWVEIHRRAAEIKRWLDGLKVNRFHVESEGVDLEILLGARRRWAGISGRNIPSFELLDRKSVV
;
A
#
# COMPACT_ATOMS: atom_id res chain seq x y z
N MET A 1 -6.72 15.45 14.27
CA MET A 1 -7.23 14.67 13.10
C MET A 1 -7.07 15.51 11.84
N LEU A 2 -7.05 14.89 10.66
CA LEU A 2 -7.02 15.62 9.39
C LEU A 2 -8.32 16.39 9.18
N THR A 3 -8.22 17.59 8.61
CA THR A 3 -9.37 18.42 8.24
C THR A 3 -10.03 17.89 6.96
N GLU A 4 -11.26 18.32 6.67
CA GLU A 4 -11.96 17.94 5.44
C GLU A 4 -11.18 18.33 4.18
N VAL A 5 -10.59 19.53 4.17
CA VAL A 5 -9.73 19.99 3.07
C VAL A 5 -8.50 19.10 2.88
N GLN A 6 -7.89 18.65 3.97
CA GLN A 6 -6.75 17.71 3.90
C GLN A 6 -7.19 16.34 3.42
N LEU A 7 -8.37 15.85 3.80
CA LEU A 7 -8.91 14.58 3.30
C LEU A 7 -9.23 14.64 1.79
N GLU A 8 -9.81 15.73 1.30
CA GLU A 8 -10.03 15.94 -0.14
C GLU A 8 -8.71 15.94 -0.92
N ARG A 9 -7.69 16.65 -0.42
CA ARG A 9 -6.34 16.66 -1.01
C ARG A 9 -5.68 15.28 -0.94
N TYR A 10 -5.91 14.54 0.13
CA TYR A 10 -5.41 13.18 0.25
C TYR A 10 -6.03 12.26 -0.81
N ALA A 11 -7.36 12.38 -1.01
CA ALA A 11 -8.04 11.65 -2.06
C ALA A 11 -7.51 11.99 -3.47
N GLU A 12 -7.12 13.27 -3.72
CA GLU A 12 -6.47 13.67 -4.96
C GLU A 12 -5.11 12.98 -5.17
N VAL A 13 -4.28 12.97 -4.13
CA VAL A 13 -2.98 12.29 -4.16
C VAL A 13 -3.14 10.79 -4.38
N LEU A 14 -4.10 10.15 -3.70
CA LEU A 14 -4.37 8.72 -3.87
C LEU A 14 -4.93 8.40 -5.26
N TRP A 15 -5.78 9.26 -5.80
CA TRP A 15 -6.25 9.13 -7.18
C TRP A 15 -5.09 9.23 -8.18
N TRP A 16 -4.23 10.23 -8.02
CA TRP A 16 -2.99 10.34 -8.81
C TRP A 16 -2.12 9.09 -8.64
N GLY A 17 -1.91 8.65 -7.41
CA GLY A 17 -1.13 7.45 -7.10
C GLY A 17 -1.67 6.22 -7.83
N LEU A 18 -2.99 5.97 -7.73
CA LEU A 18 -3.65 4.85 -8.40
C LEU A 18 -3.48 4.93 -9.92
N THR A 19 -3.73 6.11 -10.52
CA THR A 19 -3.71 6.29 -11.98
C THR A 19 -2.31 6.20 -12.58
N THR A 20 -1.27 6.49 -11.80
CA THR A 20 0.13 6.39 -12.23
C THR A 20 0.81 5.09 -11.85
N ALA A 21 0.17 4.25 -11.04
CA ALA A 21 0.73 2.98 -10.58
C ALA A 21 0.70 1.88 -11.66
N ARG A 22 -0.08 2.04 -12.70
CA ARG A 22 -0.15 1.07 -13.81
C ARG A 22 0.18 1.72 -15.16
N ARG A 23 0.52 0.91 -16.16
CA ARG A 23 0.90 1.41 -17.50
C ARG A 23 -0.31 1.94 -18.26
N ASN A 24 -1.45 1.24 -18.20
CA ASN A 24 -2.66 1.60 -18.93
C ASN A 24 -3.51 2.60 -18.15
N ARG A 25 -4.07 3.59 -18.84
CA ARG A 25 -5.03 4.52 -18.23
C ARG A 25 -6.29 3.78 -17.78
N PHE A 26 -6.91 4.23 -16.70
CA PHE A 26 -8.21 3.72 -16.27
C PHE A 26 -9.29 4.02 -17.32
N ARG A 27 -10.16 3.06 -17.52
CA ARG A 27 -11.31 3.16 -18.43
C ARG A 27 -12.61 3.10 -17.63
N LYS A 28 -13.67 3.66 -18.18
CA LYS A 28 -15.02 3.51 -17.60
C LYS A 28 -15.35 2.02 -17.43
N LYS A 29 -16.12 1.68 -16.39
CA LYS A 29 -16.55 0.32 -16.01
C LYS A 29 -15.44 -0.57 -15.44
N GLU A 30 -14.23 -0.07 -15.26
CA GLU A 30 -13.19 -0.81 -14.53
C GLU A 30 -13.51 -0.88 -13.04
N ILE A 31 -12.91 -1.85 -12.34
CA ILE A 31 -13.23 -2.16 -10.94
C ILE A 31 -12.05 -1.78 -10.06
N VAL A 32 -12.30 -0.98 -9.01
CA VAL A 32 -11.31 -0.61 -8.01
C VAL A 32 -11.78 -1.06 -6.63
N LEU A 33 -10.96 -1.87 -5.95
CA LEU A 33 -11.16 -2.25 -4.56
C LEU A 33 -10.67 -1.11 -3.66
N VAL A 34 -11.52 -0.63 -2.76
CA VAL A 34 -11.13 0.27 -1.66
C VAL A 34 -11.24 -0.52 -0.36
N ARG A 35 -10.10 -0.89 0.21
CA ARG A 35 -10.02 -1.58 1.50
C ARG A 35 -9.61 -0.57 2.57
N PHE A 36 -10.35 -0.50 3.66
CA PHE A 36 -10.15 0.53 4.68
C PHE A 36 -10.50 0.03 6.08
N HIS A 37 -9.86 0.58 7.11
CA HIS A 37 -10.25 0.42 8.52
C HIS A 37 -11.34 1.42 8.89
N ALA A 38 -12.04 1.17 9.97
CA ALA A 38 -13.14 2.03 10.44
C ALA A 38 -12.73 3.52 10.58
N GLY A 39 -11.52 3.79 11.08
CA GLY A 39 -10.99 5.16 11.20
C GLY A 39 -10.75 5.89 9.87
N ALA A 40 -10.87 5.20 8.74
CA ALA A 40 -10.67 5.76 7.40
C ALA A 40 -11.98 5.93 6.60
N VAL A 41 -13.15 5.71 7.21
CA VAL A 41 -14.46 5.74 6.53
C VAL A 41 -14.63 7.06 5.76
N ARG A 42 -14.32 8.21 6.38
CA ARG A 42 -14.52 9.51 5.72
C ARG A 42 -13.71 9.67 4.44
N LEU A 43 -12.45 9.23 4.44
CA LEU A 43 -11.62 9.25 3.22
C LEU A 43 -12.13 8.22 2.18
N ALA A 44 -12.63 7.07 2.63
CA ALA A 44 -13.24 6.07 1.73
C ALA A 44 -14.49 6.62 1.04
N GLU A 45 -15.34 7.41 1.72
CA GLU A 45 -16.51 8.09 1.12
C GLU A 45 -16.10 9.09 0.04
N ILE A 46 -15.07 9.89 0.28
CA ILE A 46 -14.54 10.85 -0.69
C ILE A 46 -14.02 10.10 -1.93
N LEU A 47 -13.24 9.04 -1.73
CA LEU A 47 -12.71 8.21 -2.82
C LEU A 47 -13.82 7.50 -3.58
N HIS A 48 -14.83 6.97 -2.90
CA HIS A 48 -15.99 6.36 -3.53
C HIS A 48 -16.68 7.33 -4.49
N ARG A 49 -16.98 8.55 -4.03
CA ARG A 49 -17.56 9.61 -4.87
C ARG A 49 -16.69 9.88 -6.10
N ARG A 50 -15.37 10.02 -5.95
CA ARG A 50 -14.43 10.29 -7.06
C ARG A 50 -14.41 9.14 -8.06
N LEU A 51 -14.40 7.89 -7.60
CA LEU A 51 -14.42 6.71 -8.46
C LEU A 51 -15.71 6.65 -9.30
N ILE A 52 -16.87 6.87 -8.68
CA ILE A 52 -18.15 6.94 -9.39
C ILE A 52 -18.16 8.05 -10.43
N GLN A 53 -17.71 9.25 -10.08
CA GLN A 53 -17.60 10.38 -11.02
C GLN A 53 -16.66 10.09 -12.20
N ALA A 54 -15.62 9.28 -11.99
CA ALA A 54 -14.72 8.81 -13.04
C ALA A 54 -15.31 7.66 -13.88
N GLY A 55 -16.51 7.17 -13.55
CA GLY A 55 -17.18 6.05 -14.24
C GLY A 55 -16.60 4.68 -13.89
N ILE A 56 -15.94 4.56 -12.75
CA ILE A 56 -15.32 3.34 -12.24
C ILE A 56 -16.25 2.69 -11.21
N HIS A 57 -16.25 1.38 -11.13
CA HIS A 57 -17.00 0.61 -10.13
C HIS A 57 -16.17 0.43 -8.84
N PRO A 58 -16.47 1.15 -7.75
CA PRO A 58 -15.82 0.92 -6.46
C PRO A 58 -16.39 -0.32 -5.78
N VAL A 59 -15.52 -1.19 -5.32
CA VAL A 59 -15.84 -2.28 -4.38
C VAL A 59 -15.28 -1.88 -3.02
N LEU A 60 -16.16 -1.67 -2.05
CA LEU A 60 -15.76 -1.26 -0.71
C LEU A 60 -15.58 -2.48 0.19
N ARG A 61 -14.50 -2.50 0.97
CA ARG A 61 -14.22 -3.59 1.92
C ARG A 61 -13.68 -3.03 3.24
N LEU A 62 -14.50 -3.09 4.27
CA LEU A 62 -14.08 -2.78 5.63
C LEU A 62 -13.15 -3.88 6.14
N ALA A 63 -12.00 -3.51 6.71
CA ALA A 63 -11.11 -4.42 7.42
C ALA A 63 -11.72 -4.86 8.75
N GLY A 64 -11.40 -6.05 9.20
CA GLY A 64 -11.82 -6.54 10.52
C GLY A 64 -11.28 -5.65 11.65
N THR A 65 -12.06 -5.54 12.72
CA THR A 65 -11.59 -4.89 13.95
C THR A 65 -10.56 -5.77 14.66
N PRO A 66 -9.73 -5.20 15.55
CA PRO A 66 -8.79 -6.00 16.37
C PRO A 66 -9.47 -7.15 17.12
N ASP A 67 -10.71 -6.96 17.59
CA ASP A 67 -11.49 -8.01 18.28
C ASP A 67 -11.94 -9.12 17.33
N MET A 68 -12.40 -8.77 16.12
CA MET A 68 -12.78 -9.75 15.10
C MET A 68 -11.57 -10.60 14.70
N GLU A 69 -10.40 -10.00 14.52
CA GLU A 69 -9.19 -10.71 14.16
C GLU A 69 -8.68 -11.59 15.31
N ARG A 70 -8.69 -11.10 16.57
CA ARG A 70 -8.38 -11.92 17.74
C ARG A 70 -9.32 -13.11 17.86
N CYS A 71 -10.61 -12.88 17.74
CA CYS A 71 -11.65 -13.92 17.78
C CYS A 71 -11.39 -14.97 16.70
N PHE A 72 -11.14 -14.52 15.46
CA PHE A 72 -10.85 -15.41 14.33
C PHE A 72 -9.65 -16.32 14.64
N TYR A 73 -8.48 -15.75 14.97
CA TYR A 73 -7.29 -16.57 15.22
C TYR A 73 -7.37 -17.41 16.51
N ARG A 74 -8.16 -16.99 17.50
CA ARG A 74 -8.39 -17.77 18.71
C ARG A 74 -9.24 -19.00 18.45
N PHE A 75 -10.36 -18.86 17.75
CA PHE A 75 -11.40 -19.89 17.66
C PHE A 75 -11.45 -20.62 16.33
N ALA A 76 -10.92 -20.06 15.24
CA ALA A 76 -11.01 -20.68 13.93
C ALA A 76 -10.34 -22.06 13.90
N ALA A 77 -11.08 -23.03 13.35
CA ALA A 77 -10.57 -24.31 12.95
C ALA A 77 -9.75 -24.22 11.65
N ALA A 78 -8.97 -25.25 11.36
CA ALA A 78 -8.08 -25.26 10.19
C ALA A 78 -8.78 -24.93 8.86
N TRP A 79 -9.95 -25.51 8.62
CA TRP A 79 -10.74 -25.28 7.41
C TRP A 79 -11.28 -23.83 7.30
N GLN A 80 -11.49 -23.13 8.42
CA GLN A 80 -11.86 -21.71 8.43
C GLN A 80 -10.69 -20.80 8.10
N LEU A 81 -9.47 -21.17 8.53
CA LEU A 81 -8.24 -20.45 8.22
C LEU A 81 -7.90 -20.53 6.72
N ASP A 82 -8.28 -21.62 6.07
CA ASP A 82 -8.06 -21.85 4.62
C ASP A 82 -9.18 -21.30 3.74
N PHE A 83 -10.26 -20.81 4.34
CA PHE A 83 -11.46 -20.44 3.59
C PHE A 83 -11.23 -19.20 2.72
N ILE A 84 -11.49 -19.35 1.44
CA ILE A 84 -11.60 -18.27 0.45
C ILE A 84 -13.07 -18.14 0.07
N PRO A 85 -13.69 -16.96 0.27
CA PRO A 85 -15.10 -16.79 -0.07
C PRO A 85 -15.37 -17.08 -1.55
N PRO A 86 -16.51 -17.71 -1.89
CA PRO A 86 -16.94 -17.87 -3.27
C PRO A 86 -16.99 -16.51 -3.99
N GLY A 87 -16.49 -16.47 -5.22
CA GLY A 87 -16.42 -15.25 -6.01
C GLY A 87 -15.17 -14.38 -5.76
N GLU A 88 -14.38 -14.64 -4.72
CA GLU A 88 -13.19 -13.84 -4.40
C GLU A 88 -12.12 -13.92 -5.49
N GLU A 89 -11.91 -15.10 -6.06
CA GLU A 89 -10.97 -15.28 -7.17
C GLU A 89 -11.44 -14.55 -8.42
N GLN A 90 -12.72 -14.69 -8.79
CA GLN A 90 -13.32 -14.03 -9.95
C GLN A 90 -13.24 -12.50 -9.82
N LEU A 91 -13.50 -11.96 -8.62
CA LEU A 91 -13.33 -10.54 -8.36
C LEU A 91 -11.86 -10.14 -8.54
N THR A 92 -10.93 -10.88 -7.91
CA THR A 92 -9.48 -10.61 -7.96
C THR A 92 -8.96 -10.62 -9.40
N GLN A 93 -9.41 -11.54 -10.25
CA GLN A 93 -9.08 -11.60 -11.66
C GLN A 93 -9.56 -10.38 -12.46
N ARG A 94 -10.59 -9.68 -12.00
CA ARG A 94 -11.20 -8.52 -12.67
C ARG A 94 -10.79 -7.17 -12.08
N LEU A 95 -10.12 -7.14 -10.94
CA LEU A 95 -9.68 -5.89 -10.34
C LEU A 95 -8.69 -5.16 -11.25
N ASN A 96 -8.93 -3.89 -11.47
CA ASN A 96 -8.05 -2.99 -12.23
C ASN A 96 -7.24 -2.07 -11.31
N GLY A 97 -7.65 -1.92 -10.05
CA GLY A 97 -6.92 -1.17 -9.06
C GLY A 97 -7.28 -1.49 -7.63
N GLY A 98 -6.40 -1.10 -6.71
CA GLY A 98 -6.59 -1.21 -5.28
C GLY A 98 -6.19 0.06 -4.54
N ILE A 99 -7.01 0.50 -3.60
CA ILE A 99 -6.71 1.59 -2.67
C ILE A 99 -6.79 1.00 -1.26
N TYR A 100 -5.69 1.12 -0.51
CA TYR A 100 -5.56 0.58 0.84
C TYR A 100 -5.43 1.73 1.83
N LEU A 101 -6.43 1.88 2.73
CA LEU A 101 -6.45 2.94 3.73
C LEU A 101 -6.13 2.34 5.10
N HIS A 102 -4.87 2.49 5.51
CA HIS A 102 -4.36 1.91 6.75
C HIS A 102 -4.59 2.87 7.92
N ALA A 103 -5.56 2.55 8.77
CA ALA A 103 -5.91 3.29 9.98
C ALA A 103 -6.10 2.30 11.15
N PRO A 104 -5.06 1.60 11.60
CA PRO A 104 -5.17 0.52 12.58
C PRO A 104 -5.53 1.07 13.96
N GLU A 105 -6.45 0.38 14.64
CA GLU A 105 -6.79 0.63 16.05
C GLU A 105 -5.79 -0.03 17.00
N SER A 106 -5.09 -1.06 16.55
CA SER A 106 -4.04 -1.76 17.29
C SER A 106 -3.04 -2.39 16.34
N LEU A 107 -1.75 -2.34 16.70
CA LEU A 107 -0.67 -3.01 15.97
C LEU A 107 -0.21 -4.33 16.64
N THR A 108 -0.70 -4.62 17.84
CA THR A 108 -0.24 -5.76 18.66
C THR A 108 -1.36 -6.68 19.11
N HIS A 109 -2.56 -6.52 18.56
CA HIS A 109 -3.73 -7.31 18.97
C HIS A 109 -3.58 -8.82 18.68
N LEU A 110 -2.68 -9.20 17.77
CA LEU A 110 -2.39 -10.61 17.44
C LEU A 110 -1.13 -11.16 18.12
N LYS A 111 -0.52 -10.45 19.08
CA LYS A 111 0.70 -10.92 19.77
C LYS A 111 0.57 -12.29 20.43
N GLU A 112 -0.65 -12.65 20.86
CA GLU A 112 -0.97 -13.93 21.51
C GLU A 112 -1.55 -14.97 20.53
N ALA A 113 -1.75 -14.59 19.26
CA ALA A 113 -2.23 -15.53 18.25
C ALA A 113 -1.14 -16.53 17.88
N ALA A 114 -1.52 -17.79 17.72
CA ALA A 114 -0.59 -18.85 17.31
C ALA A 114 0.02 -18.50 15.92
N PRO A 115 1.36 -18.35 15.80
CA PRO A 115 1.99 -17.97 14.54
C PRO A 115 1.64 -18.88 13.37
N GLY A 116 1.48 -20.18 13.63
CA GLY A 116 1.07 -21.16 12.62
C GLY A 116 -0.31 -20.89 12.02
N LYS A 117 -1.27 -20.37 12.80
CA LYS A 117 -2.59 -20.00 12.30
C LYS A 117 -2.49 -18.78 11.36
N ILE A 118 -1.69 -17.78 11.74
CA ILE A 118 -1.45 -16.59 10.92
C ILE A 118 -0.78 -16.98 9.60
N ALA A 119 0.27 -17.80 9.68
CA ALA A 119 0.98 -18.32 8.51
C ALA A 119 0.05 -19.11 7.57
N ARG A 120 -0.80 -19.97 8.13
CA ARG A 120 -1.77 -20.76 7.35
C ARG A 120 -2.74 -19.87 6.55
N THR A 121 -3.35 -18.87 7.20
CA THR A 121 -4.21 -17.90 6.53
C THR A 121 -3.44 -17.11 5.47
N ALA A 122 -2.20 -16.72 5.74
CA ALA A 122 -1.37 -16.03 4.76
C ALA A 122 -1.04 -16.90 3.54
N LEU A 123 -0.85 -18.21 3.73
CA LEU A 123 -0.63 -19.19 2.67
C LEU A 123 -1.89 -19.41 1.84
N SER A 124 -3.07 -19.54 2.45
CA SER A 124 -4.34 -19.71 1.73
C SER A 124 -4.63 -18.54 0.78
N GLN A 125 -4.20 -17.32 1.12
CA GLN A 125 -4.37 -16.12 0.28
C GLN A 125 -3.30 -15.98 -0.83
N LYS A 126 -2.27 -16.85 -0.85
CA LYS A 126 -1.18 -16.77 -1.85
C LYS A 126 -1.67 -16.83 -3.30
N PRO A 127 -2.65 -17.70 -3.69
CA PRO A 127 -3.15 -17.73 -5.07
C PRO A 127 -3.75 -16.40 -5.51
N LEU A 128 -4.51 -15.72 -4.63
CA LEU A 128 -5.12 -14.42 -4.94
C LEU A 128 -4.05 -13.34 -5.13
N ARG A 129 -3.03 -13.34 -4.28
CA ARG A 129 -1.88 -12.42 -4.44
C ARG A 129 -1.14 -12.65 -5.75
N ALA A 130 -0.90 -13.91 -6.12
CA ALA A 130 -0.23 -14.25 -7.39
C ALA A 130 -1.02 -13.75 -8.63
N ILE A 131 -2.35 -13.73 -8.57
CA ILE A 131 -3.18 -13.12 -9.61
C ILE A 131 -2.89 -11.62 -9.72
N LEU A 132 -2.92 -10.89 -8.60
CA LEU A 132 -2.67 -9.44 -8.60
C LEU A 132 -1.24 -9.11 -9.05
N GLU A 133 -0.23 -9.83 -8.57
CA GLU A 133 1.17 -9.66 -8.95
C GLU A 133 1.38 -9.84 -10.47
N ARG A 134 0.73 -10.85 -11.05
CA ARG A 134 0.77 -11.08 -12.50
C ARG A 134 0.12 -9.93 -13.27
N ARG A 135 -1.06 -9.49 -12.84
CA ARG A 135 -1.78 -8.38 -13.47
C ARG A 135 -1.03 -7.05 -13.33
N GLU A 136 -0.36 -6.84 -12.20
CA GLU A 136 0.52 -5.71 -11.96
C GLU A 136 1.74 -5.75 -12.90
N ALA A 137 2.39 -6.90 -13.05
CA ALA A 137 3.51 -7.09 -13.97
C ALA A 137 3.12 -6.82 -15.44
N CYS A 138 1.89 -7.19 -15.84
CA CYS A 138 1.32 -6.88 -17.15
C CYS A 138 0.86 -5.42 -17.30
N GLY A 139 0.84 -4.64 -16.21
CA GLY A 139 0.39 -3.24 -16.21
C GLY A 139 -1.14 -3.06 -16.27
N GLU A 140 -1.90 -4.10 -15.92
CA GLU A 140 -3.37 -4.11 -15.89
C GLU A 140 -3.93 -3.75 -14.51
N TYR A 141 -3.13 -3.89 -13.46
CA TYR A 141 -3.48 -3.58 -12.09
C TYR A 141 -2.51 -2.54 -11.53
N GLY A 142 -3.03 -1.56 -10.81
CA GLY A 142 -2.25 -0.60 -10.06
C GLY A 142 -2.82 -0.44 -8.65
N TRP A 143 -1.97 -0.07 -7.70
CA TRP A 143 -2.43 0.12 -6.33
C TRP A 143 -1.79 1.35 -5.68
N THR A 144 -2.48 1.86 -4.67
CA THR A 144 -1.99 2.91 -3.79
C THR A 144 -2.36 2.59 -2.36
N LEU A 145 -1.55 3.05 -1.42
CA LEU A 145 -1.76 2.88 0.00
C LEU A 145 -1.64 4.24 0.71
N ALA A 146 -2.46 4.46 1.70
CA ALA A 146 -2.41 5.60 2.59
C ALA A 146 -2.39 5.17 4.05
N VAL A 147 -1.65 5.91 4.87
CA VAL A 147 -1.69 5.80 6.32
C VAL A 147 -2.48 6.98 6.89
N LEU A 148 -3.51 6.71 7.67
CA LEU A 148 -4.28 7.73 8.38
C LEU A 148 -3.89 7.77 9.85
N PRO A 149 -3.88 8.97 10.46
CA PRO A 149 -3.59 9.11 11.87
C PRO A 149 -4.60 8.34 12.75
N THR A 150 -4.08 7.54 13.66
CA THR A 150 -4.86 6.86 14.71
C THR A 150 -4.19 7.07 16.06
N PRO A 151 -4.95 6.96 17.17
CA PRO A 151 -4.37 7.00 18.52
C PRO A 151 -3.25 5.98 18.73
N GLU A 152 -3.39 4.77 18.15
CA GLU A 152 -2.36 3.72 18.25
C GLU A 152 -1.07 4.11 17.52
N LEU A 153 -1.17 4.64 16.31
CA LEU A 153 0.02 5.08 15.56
C LEU A 153 0.71 6.27 16.24
N ALA A 154 -0.07 7.25 16.72
CA ALA A 154 0.45 8.40 17.46
C ALA A 154 1.18 7.96 18.74
N ARG A 155 0.55 7.10 19.55
CA ARG A 155 1.15 6.54 20.77
C ARG A 155 2.47 5.79 20.47
N ARG A 156 2.52 5.01 19.40
CA ARG A 156 3.74 4.29 18.99
C ARG A 156 4.87 5.21 18.54
N ALA A 157 4.50 6.35 17.96
CA ALA A 157 5.47 7.39 17.58
C ALA A 157 5.89 8.29 18.76
N GLY A 158 5.33 8.12 19.96
CA GLY A 158 5.56 8.99 21.11
C GLY A 158 4.96 10.40 20.94
N LEU A 159 3.92 10.54 20.12
CA LEU A 159 3.29 11.80 19.78
C LEU A 159 1.82 11.83 20.24
N SER A 160 1.28 13.01 20.44
CA SER A 160 -0.16 13.20 20.49
C SER A 160 -0.80 12.94 19.12
N LEU A 161 -2.11 12.64 19.09
CA LEU A 161 -2.83 12.45 17.83
C LEU A 161 -2.78 13.70 16.93
N ALA A 162 -2.75 14.89 17.53
CA ALA A 162 -2.67 16.16 16.79
C ALA A 162 -1.30 16.32 16.10
N GLU A 163 -0.21 16.10 16.83
CA GLU A 163 1.15 16.13 16.29
C GLU A 163 1.36 15.09 15.20
N TYR A 164 0.93 13.84 15.44
CA TYR A 164 1.02 12.78 14.45
C TYR A 164 0.22 13.11 13.18
N SER A 165 -0.99 13.68 13.33
CA SER A 165 -1.79 14.15 12.20
C SER A 165 -1.08 15.25 11.43
N GLY A 166 -0.41 16.17 12.12
CA GLY A 166 0.41 17.21 11.51
C GLY A 166 1.58 16.64 10.70
N GLN A 167 2.27 15.62 11.24
CA GLN A 167 3.36 14.91 10.54
C GLN A 167 2.85 14.20 9.27
N VAL A 168 1.73 13.49 9.35
CA VAL A 168 1.13 12.84 8.18
C VAL A 168 0.72 13.87 7.14
N ALA A 169 0.09 14.97 7.55
CA ALA A 169 -0.31 16.05 6.64
C ALA A 169 0.90 16.69 5.93
N ALA A 170 1.99 16.90 6.66
CA ALA A 170 3.23 17.45 6.11
C ALA A 170 3.90 16.46 5.14
N ALA A 171 4.06 15.19 5.53
CA ALA A 171 4.67 14.14 4.73
C ALA A 171 3.91 13.87 3.42
N CYS A 172 2.58 13.98 3.45
CA CYS A 172 1.72 13.79 2.28
C CYS A 172 1.46 15.11 1.51
N PHE A 173 2.07 16.23 1.91
CA PHE A 173 1.87 17.58 1.34
C PHE A 173 0.41 18.08 1.40
N LEU A 174 -0.39 17.60 2.35
CA LEU A 174 -1.82 17.94 2.43
C LEU A 174 -2.08 19.39 2.83
N ASN A 175 -1.07 20.09 3.33
CA ASN A 175 -1.09 21.53 3.61
C ASN A 175 -0.89 22.40 2.36
N SER A 176 -0.40 21.80 1.26
CA SER A 176 -0.19 22.49 -0.02
C SER A 176 -1.49 22.60 -0.79
N ALA A 177 -1.68 23.71 -1.51
CA ALA A 177 -2.79 23.86 -2.45
C ALA A 177 -2.69 22.91 -3.66
N ALA A 178 -1.50 22.42 -3.99
CA ALA A 178 -1.22 21.52 -5.11
C ALA A 178 -0.39 20.30 -4.67
N PRO A 179 -0.92 19.41 -3.82
CA PRO A 179 -0.16 18.28 -3.29
C PRO A 179 0.28 17.30 -4.39
N VAL A 180 -0.54 17.09 -5.40
CA VAL A 180 -0.23 16.21 -6.54
C VAL A 180 1.02 16.70 -7.30
N ALA A 181 1.18 18.01 -7.49
CA ALA A 181 2.36 18.56 -8.16
C ALA A 181 3.66 18.22 -7.40
N ARG A 182 3.62 18.21 -6.07
CA ARG A 182 4.77 17.81 -5.24
C ARG A 182 5.10 16.33 -5.43
N TRP A 183 4.10 15.48 -5.50
CA TRP A 183 4.29 14.04 -5.75
C TRP A 183 4.79 13.75 -7.16
N VAL A 184 4.33 14.49 -8.16
CA VAL A 184 4.86 14.40 -9.54
C VAL A 184 6.35 14.73 -9.56
N GLU A 185 6.79 15.77 -8.84
CA GLU A 185 8.20 16.14 -8.73
C GLU A 185 9.03 15.05 -8.04
N ILE A 186 8.55 14.49 -6.92
CA ILE A 186 9.22 13.38 -6.24
C ILE A 186 9.35 12.17 -7.19
N HIS A 187 8.28 11.83 -7.88
CA HIS A 187 8.29 10.73 -8.85
C HIS A 187 9.30 10.95 -9.97
N ARG A 188 9.39 12.17 -10.49
CA ARG A 188 10.39 12.54 -11.50
C ARG A 188 11.81 12.36 -10.97
N ARG A 189 12.11 12.89 -9.78
CA ARG A 189 13.42 12.74 -9.13
C ARG A 189 13.78 11.28 -8.87
N ALA A 190 12.84 10.48 -8.38
CA ALA A 190 13.06 9.05 -8.17
C ALA A 190 13.40 8.32 -9.48
N ALA A 191 12.73 8.68 -10.58
CA ALA A 191 13.05 8.14 -11.90
C ALA A 191 14.44 8.56 -12.41
N GLU A 192 14.90 9.76 -12.06
CA GLU A 192 16.27 10.23 -12.36
C GLU A 192 17.32 9.47 -11.56
N ILE A 193 17.09 9.31 -10.24
CA ILE A 193 17.97 8.51 -9.37
C ILE A 193 18.04 7.06 -9.87
N LYS A 194 16.89 6.47 -10.22
CA LYS A 194 16.86 5.10 -10.78
C LYS A 194 17.69 4.99 -12.06
N ARG A 195 17.56 5.94 -12.99
CA ARG A 195 18.36 5.95 -14.22
C ARG A 195 19.86 6.07 -13.94
N TRP A 196 20.22 6.92 -12.99
CA TRP A 196 21.61 7.06 -12.54
C TRP A 196 22.13 5.75 -11.93
N LEU A 197 21.39 5.11 -11.03
CA LEU A 197 21.72 3.82 -10.44
C LEU A 197 21.85 2.70 -11.49
N ASP A 198 20.94 2.64 -12.47
CA ASP A 198 20.99 1.67 -13.56
C ASP A 198 22.22 1.88 -14.48
N GLY A 199 22.74 3.11 -14.54
CA GLY A 199 23.95 3.46 -15.27
C GLY A 199 25.25 3.06 -14.56
N LEU A 200 25.19 2.77 -13.27
CA LEU A 200 26.35 2.36 -12.49
C LEU A 200 26.67 0.88 -12.76
N LYS A 201 27.88 0.60 -13.25
CA LYS A 201 28.43 -0.76 -13.40
C LYS A 201 29.01 -1.24 -12.07
N VAL A 202 28.15 -1.41 -11.07
CA VAL A 202 28.56 -1.87 -9.75
C VAL A 202 28.44 -3.37 -9.66
N ASN A 203 29.54 -4.04 -9.34
CA ASN A 203 29.59 -5.50 -9.14
C ASN A 203 29.57 -5.87 -7.65
N ARG A 204 29.90 -4.92 -6.78
CA ARG A 204 30.04 -5.13 -5.34
C ARG A 204 29.71 -3.86 -4.58
N PHE A 205 29.02 -4.03 -3.45
CA PHE A 205 28.88 -3.01 -2.42
C PHE A 205 29.64 -3.45 -1.18
N HIS A 206 30.40 -2.53 -0.59
CA HIS A 206 30.94 -2.66 0.73
C HIS A 206 30.24 -1.64 1.64
N VAL A 207 29.64 -2.13 2.70
CA VAL A 207 28.90 -1.32 3.68
C VAL A 207 29.66 -1.43 4.99
N GLU A 208 30.24 -0.31 5.42
CA GLU A 208 31.01 -0.20 6.65
C GLU A 208 30.35 0.82 7.58
N SER A 209 30.09 0.44 8.81
CA SER A 209 29.62 1.31 9.89
C SER A 209 29.98 0.69 11.24
N GLU A 210 29.72 1.38 12.35
CA GLU A 210 29.94 0.84 13.69
C GLU A 210 29.22 -0.51 13.86
N GLY A 211 29.99 -1.59 14.02
CA GLY A 211 29.47 -2.96 14.18
C GLY A 211 28.95 -3.63 12.90
N VAL A 212 29.15 -3.02 11.73
CA VAL A 212 28.76 -3.59 10.43
C VAL A 212 29.93 -3.50 9.46
N ASP A 213 30.34 -4.64 8.93
CA ASP A 213 31.28 -4.78 7.79
C ASP A 213 30.65 -5.82 6.86
N LEU A 214 30.02 -5.38 5.78
CA LEU A 214 29.24 -6.23 4.90
C LEU A 214 29.66 -6.05 3.44
N GLU A 215 30.06 -7.13 2.80
CA GLU A 215 30.32 -7.17 1.37
C GLU A 215 29.16 -7.86 0.63
N ILE A 216 28.57 -7.17 -0.34
CA ILE A 216 27.46 -7.66 -1.15
C ILE A 216 27.91 -7.77 -2.61
N LEU A 217 27.98 -9.00 -3.13
CA LEU A 217 28.23 -9.27 -4.55
C LEU A 217 26.93 -9.15 -5.34
N LEU A 218 26.96 -8.37 -6.39
CA LEU A 218 25.81 -8.11 -7.25
C LEU A 218 25.85 -9.01 -8.50
N GLY A 219 24.70 -9.60 -8.82
CA GLY A 219 24.57 -10.39 -10.05
C GLY A 219 24.60 -9.53 -11.32
N ALA A 220 25.20 -10.06 -12.40
CA ALA A 220 25.39 -9.34 -13.66
C ALA A 220 24.08 -8.88 -14.35
N ARG A 221 22.94 -9.50 -14.05
CA ARG A 221 21.62 -9.18 -14.62
C ARG A 221 20.74 -8.28 -13.73
N ARG A 222 21.35 -7.61 -12.78
CA ARG A 222 20.66 -6.80 -11.80
C ARG A 222 20.18 -5.48 -12.38
N ARG A 223 18.99 -5.04 -11.95
CA ARG A 223 18.43 -3.73 -12.27
C ARG A 223 17.73 -3.14 -11.05
N TRP A 224 17.86 -1.87 -10.87
CA TRP A 224 17.10 -1.15 -9.85
C TRP A 224 15.62 -1.09 -10.23
N ALA A 225 14.75 -1.33 -9.27
CA ALA A 225 13.31 -1.22 -9.45
C ALA A 225 12.75 -0.19 -8.47
N GLY A 226 11.92 0.72 -8.97
CA GLY A 226 11.01 1.47 -8.12
C GLY A 226 9.82 0.59 -7.73
N ILE A 227 9.17 0.88 -6.61
CA ILE A 227 7.91 0.24 -6.25
C ILE A 227 6.89 0.55 -7.34
N SER A 228 6.20 -0.48 -7.83
CA SER A 228 5.18 -0.35 -8.88
C SER A 228 3.92 0.33 -8.36
N GLY A 229 3.50 0.04 -7.11
CA GLY A 229 2.44 0.76 -6.42
C GLY A 229 2.87 2.15 -5.92
N ARG A 230 1.93 2.86 -5.32
CA ARG A 230 2.18 4.18 -4.70
C ARG A 230 1.86 4.12 -3.22
N ASN A 231 2.89 3.93 -2.42
CA ASN A 231 2.79 4.04 -0.98
C ASN A 231 2.93 5.52 -0.59
N ILE A 232 1.89 6.09 -0.03
CA ILE A 232 1.83 7.48 0.42
C ILE A 232 1.82 7.46 1.95
N PRO A 233 2.82 7.98 2.65
CA PRO A 233 3.80 9.02 2.26
C PRO A 233 5.19 8.52 1.84
N SER A 234 5.45 7.25 1.74
CA SER A 234 6.78 6.78 1.35
C SER A 234 6.87 6.49 -0.16
N PHE A 235 8.02 6.78 -0.73
CA PHE A 235 8.34 6.45 -2.11
C PHE A 235 9.72 5.76 -2.10
N GLU A 236 9.72 4.45 -2.32
CA GLU A 236 10.91 3.63 -2.14
C GLU A 236 11.47 3.15 -3.47
N LEU A 237 12.80 3.13 -3.57
CA LEU A 237 13.51 2.45 -4.63
C LEU A 237 14.06 1.14 -4.05
N LEU A 238 13.64 0.03 -4.61
CA LEU A 238 14.09 -1.30 -4.23
C LEU A 238 14.97 -1.89 -5.32
N ASP A 239 15.96 -2.67 -4.89
CA ASP A 239 16.65 -3.57 -5.80
C ASP A 239 15.78 -4.78 -6.09
N ARG A 240 15.39 -4.93 -7.34
CA ARG A 240 14.62 -6.10 -7.79
C ARG A 240 15.59 -7.23 -8.12
N LYS A 241 15.55 -8.32 -7.35
CA LYS A 241 16.16 -9.57 -7.76
C LYS A 241 15.67 -9.93 -9.16
N SER A 242 16.58 -10.24 -10.06
CA SER A 242 16.23 -10.84 -11.35
C SER A 242 15.40 -12.08 -11.06
N VAL A 243 14.14 -12.08 -11.46
CA VAL A 243 13.33 -13.30 -11.45
C VAL A 243 13.96 -14.19 -12.52
N VAL A 244 14.44 -15.34 -12.07
CA VAL A 244 14.91 -16.42 -12.95
C VAL A 244 13.71 -17.05 -13.62
#